data_fcd827ac7409d3c80c79c4533651cacb
#
_entry.id   fcd827ac7409d3c80c79c4533651cacb
#
_cell.length_a   1.000
_cell.length_b   1.000
_cell.length_c   1.000
_cell.angle_alpha   90.00
_cell.angle_beta   90.00
_cell.angle_gamma   90.00
#
_symmetry.space_group_name_H-M   'P 1'
#
loop_
_entity.id
_entity.type
_entity.pdbx_description
1 polymer ?
#
loop_
_entity_poly.entity_id
_entity_poly.type
_entity_poly.pdbx_seq_one_letter_code
_entity_poly.pdbx_strand_id
1 'polypeptide(L)'
;MHVLVISQYYPPETGGPQNRLLSLVRGIQAEGHSVTVITEKPNYPTGVIWDDYRDGGLIVDRTYEEVPVRYCWIWEDHHKTTITRIRFFLSFVVLSILASFRVKNVDAVVASSPPLFVGLSGWIVSRLKRARFVFDVRDLWPDVAIAMGELRPGRAARIGKWLERFIYRKAHGITAVTNSFCEAIRGDAPAATPIRRVTNGTVPEDFVVSESRESLRRELSIGSGFVAVYAGNVGLAQGIEHFVDAAILMRDRGIDARMVVVGDGAAKEAIVRRAATYEDLNIEFRSRVGLKEAARYMAAADALLVPLSATPIFTKFIPSKLFDSMAAGKPLLLSVDGESRTILEDAGAGLWYPAEDPEGLVDAIAQLQRAPAAAEAMGSRGRTYVAHHFSRESQARILVRFLEELTGQSRPDAVQPSQHQLKEAS
;
A
#
# COMPACT_ATOMS: atom_id res chain seq x y z
N MET A 1 19.41 -18.35 -4.58
CA MET A 1 18.07 -19.03 -4.68
C MET A 1 17.31 -18.55 -5.91
N HIS A 2 16.37 -19.40 -6.38
CA HIS A 2 15.38 -19.00 -7.36
C HIS A 2 14.02 -18.84 -6.67
N VAL A 3 13.48 -17.62 -6.67
CA VAL A 3 12.20 -17.27 -6.05
C VAL A 3 11.12 -17.21 -7.12
N LEU A 4 10.05 -17.98 -6.93
CA LEU A 4 8.85 -17.89 -7.76
C LEU A 4 7.80 -17.04 -7.03
N VAL A 5 7.47 -15.88 -7.59
CA VAL A 5 6.45 -14.98 -7.06
C VAL A 5 5.13 -15.22 -7.79
N ILE A 6 4.05 -15.43 -7.04
CA ILE A 6 2.70 -15.61 -7.58
C ILE A 6 1.80 -14.50 -7.03
N SER A 7 1.25 -13.67 -7.90
CA SER A 7 0.32 -12.60 -7.52
C SER A 7 -0.62 -12.29 -8.68
N GLN A 8 -1.86 -11.92 -8.39
CA GLN A 8 -2.74 -11.40 -9.44
C GLN A 8 -2.34 -10.00 -9.90
N TYR A 9 -1.71 -9.22 -9.03
CA TYR A 9 -1.35 -7.83 -9.31
C TYR A 9 0.14 -7.68 -9.60
N TYR A 10 0.49 -7.32 -10.83
CA TYR A 10 1.86 -7.03 -11.24
C TYR A 10 1.86 -6.05 -12.43
N PRO A 11 2.95 -5.32 -12.70
CA PRO A 11 3.06 -4.51 -13.91
C PRO A 11 2.76 -5.29 -15.20
N PRO A 12 2.27 -4.60 -16.26
CA PRO A 12 2.27 -3.15 -16.47
C PRO A 12 1.12 -2.39 -15.80
N GLU A 13 0.23 -3.06 -15.09
CA GLU A 13 -0.77 -2.37 -14.29
C GLU A 13 -0.11 -1.48 -13.25
N THR A 14 -0.76 -0.37 -12.91
CA THR A 14 -0.26 0.62 -11.94
C THR A 14 -1.14 0.69 -10.71
N GLY A 15 -0.52 0.69 -9.54
CA GLY A 15 -1.21 0.80 -8.25
C GLY A 15 -0.29 0.44 -7.09
N GLY A 16 -0.75 0.65 -5.88
CA GLY A 16 0.02 0.33 -4.67
C GLY A 16 0.50 -1.13 -4.60
N PRO A 17 -0.40 -2.12 -4.86
CA PRO A 17 -0.03 -3.53 -4.92
C PRO A 17 1.06 -3.85 -5.92
N GLN A 18 0.92 -3.36 -7.15
CA GLN A 18 1.85 -3.60 -8.25
C GLN A 18 3.23 -2.99 -7.95
N ASN A 19 3.26 -1.73 -7.50
CA ASN A 19 4.48 -1.02 -7.16
C ASN A 19 5.25 -1.69 -6.01
N ARG A 20 4.54 -2.16 -4.98
CA ARG A 20 5.17 -2.91 -3.88
C ARG A 20 5.81 -4.19 -4.39
N LEU A 21 5.06 -4.97 -5.14
CA LEU A 21 5.55 -6.27 -5.61
C LEU A 21 6.73 -6.13 -6.57
N LEU A 22 6.68 -5.14 -7.48
CA LEU A 22 7.80 -4.81 -8.36
C LEU A 22 9.05 -4.48 -7.53
N SER A 23 8.91 -3.68 -6.47
CA SER A 23 10.04 -3.32 -5.62
C SER A 23 10.62 -4.51 -4.86
N LEU A 24 9.76 -5.44 -4.37
CA LEU A 24 10.23 -6.67 -3.75
C LEU A 24 10.99 -7.57 -4.74
N VAL A 25 10.47 -7.68 -5.97
CA VAL A 25 11.11 -8.45 -7.05
C VAL A 25 12.47 -7.85 -7.43
N ARG A 26 12.55 -6.53 -7.60
CA ARG A 26 13.82 -5.82 -7.84
C ARG A 26 14.83 -6.05 -6.70
N GLY A 27 14.34 -6.01 -5.46
CA GLY A 27 15.20 -6.26 -4.30
C GLY A 27 15.72 -7.70 -4.25
N ILE A 28 14.92 -8.70 -4.63
CA ILE A 28 15.38 -10.09 -4.75
C ILE A 28 16.51 -10.20 -5.78
N GLN A 29 16.39 -9.51 -6.93
CA GLN A 29 17.45 -9.48 -7.96
C GLN A 29 18.70 -8.72 -7.49
N ALA A 30 18.52 -7.58 -6.83
CA ALA A 30 19.62 -6.76 -6.31
C ALA A 30 20.50 -7.51 -5.29
N GLU A 31 19.88 -8.41 -4.50
CA GLU A 31 20.59 -9.31 -3.58
C GLU A 31 21.17 -10.55 -4.28
N GLY A 32 21.19 -10.60 -5.62
CA GLY A 32 21.83 -11.63 -6.43
C GLY A 32 21.04 -12.93 -6.54
N HIS A 33 19.74 -12.90 -6.35
CA HIS A 33 18.84 -14.05 -6.50
C HIS A 33 18.08 -13.97 -7.83
N SER A 34 17.76 -15.12 -8.41
CA SER A 34 16.88 -15.16 -9.58
C SER A 34 15.41 -15.15 -9.17
N VAL A 35 14.58 -14.51 -10.00
CA VAL A 35 13.14 -14.41 -9.74
C VAL A 35 12.37 -14.68 -11.03
N THR A 36 11.24 -15.36 -10.89
CA THR A 36 10.22 -15.48 -11.94
C THR A 36 8.88 -15.08 -11.34
N VAL A 37 8.08 -14.36 -12.11
CA VAL A 37 6.75 -13.92 -11.67
C VAL A 37 5.68 -14.67 -12.48
N ILE A 38 4.63 -15.14 -11.78
CA ILE A 38 3.39 -15.62 -12.39
C ILE A 38 2.29 -14.65 -11.96
N THR A 39 1.63 -14.02 -12.92
CA THR A 39 0.58 -13.03 -12.69
C THR A 39 -0.58 -13.24 -13.68
N GLU A 40 -1.67 -12.52 -13.47
CA GLU A 40 -2.76 -12.48 -14.45
C GLU A 40 -2.45 -11.52 -15.61
N LYS A 41 -3.13 -11.74 -16.74
CA LYS A 41 -3.11 -10.76 -17.84
C LYS A 41 -3.67 -9.43 -17.33
N PRO A 42 -3.07 -8.28 -17.66
CA PRO A 42 -3.52 -6.97 -17.21
C PRO A 42 -5.00 -6.73 -17.52
N ASN A 43 -5.75 -6.29 -16.49
CA ASN A 43 -7.20 -6.10 -16.56
C ASN A 43 -7.73 -4.98 -15.65
N TYR A 44 -6.89 -4.47 -14.75
CA TYR A 44 -7.28 -3.42 -13.81
C TYR A 44 -7.41 -2.05 -14.52
N PRO A 45 -8.42 -1.23 -14.22
CA PRO A 45 -9.45 -1.37 -13.16
C PRO A 45 -10.77 -2.01 -13.65
N THR A 46 -10.90 -2.34 -14.92
CA THR A 46 -12.16 -2.74 -15.56
C THR A 46 -12.55 -4.20 -15.30
N GLY A 47 -11.60 -5.07 -15.03
CA GLY A 47 -11.78 -6.53 -14.99
C GLY A 47 -11.80 -7.18 -16.38
N VAL A 48 -11.43 -6.40 -17.40
CA VAL A 48 -11.36 -6.83 -18.82
C VAL A 48 -9.90 -6.82 -19.26
N ILE A 49 -9.45 -7.91 -19.85
CA ILE A 49 -8.06 -8.06 -20.30
C ILE A 49 -7.73 -6.97 -21.33
N TRP A 50 -6.62 -6.29 -21.17
CA TRP A 50 -6.15 -5.27 -22.11
C TRP A 50 -5.89 -5.87 -23.49
N ASP A 51 -6.19 -5.12 -24.56
CA ASP A 51 -6.15 -5.60 -25.93
C ASP A 51 -4.77 -6.18 -26.31
N ASP A 52 -3.67 -5.54 -25.87
CA ASP A 52 -2.30 -6.01 -26.11
C ASP A 52 -1.98 -7.38 -25.46
N TYR A 53 -2.85 -7.88 -24.60
CA TYR A 53 -2.70 -9.15 -23.89
C TYR A 53 -3.79 -10.18 -24.23
N ARG A 54 -4.75 -9.85 -25.09
CA ARG A 54 -5.82 -10.77 -25.50
C ARG A 54 -5.27 -11.95 -26.29
N ASP A 55 -4.33 -11.68 -27.18
CA ASP A 55 -3.69 -12.70 -27.99
C ASP A 55 -2.62 -13.51 -27.24
N GLY A 56 -2.13 -14.59 -27.83
CA GLY A 56 -1.04 -15.41 -27.29
C GLY A 56 -1.46 -16.58 -26.39
N GLY A 57 -2.76 -16.91 -26.33
CA GLY A 57 -3.27 -18.10 -25.63
C GLY A 57 -3.46 -17.90 -24.12
N LEU A 58 -3.59 -19.02 -23.38
CA LEU A 58 -3.92 -19.00 -21.95
C LEU A 58 -2.75 -18.54 -21.05
N ILE A 59 -1.52 -18.71 -21.48
CA ILE A 59 -0.31 -18.31 -20.74
C ILE A 59 0.64 -17.68 -21.73
N VAL A 60 1.02 -16.42 -21.47
CA VAL A 60 1.94 -15.63 -22.30
C VAL A 60 3.19 -15.33 -21.51
N ASP A 61 4.34 -15.71 -22.05
CA ASP A 61 5.65 -15.42 -21.46
C ASP A 61 6.16 -14.08 -22.02
N ARG A 62 6.46 -13.14 -21.13
CA ARG A 62 7.07 -11.85 -21.44
C ARG A 62 8.17 -11.54 -20.43
N THR A 63 8.96 -10.53 -20.73
CA THR A 63 9.94 -9.96 -19.78
C THR A 63 9.46 -8.56 -19.40
N TYR A 64 9.48 -8.26 -18.11
CA TYR A 64 9.23 -6.93 -17.58
C TYR A 64 10.44 -6.51 -16.75
N GLU A 65 11.17 -5.46 -17.19
CA GLU A 65 12.39 -4.99 -16.53
C GLU A 65 13.38 -6.14 -16.21
N GLU A 66 13.71 -6.93 -17.20
CA GLU A 66 14.61 -8.11 -17.10
C GLU A 66 14.06 -9.28 -16.27
N VAL A 67 12.87 -9.16 -15.67
CA VAL A 67 12.21 -10.23 -14.93
C VAL A 67 11.38 -11.08 -15.87
N PRO A 68 11.56 -12.43 -15.90
CA PRO A 68 10.67 -13.33 -16.60
C PRO A 68 9.27 -13.32 -15.95
N VAL A 69 8.25 -12.97 -16.71
CA VAL A 69 6.86 -12.89 -16.26
C VAL A 69 5.97 -13.79 -17.11
N ARG A 70 5.14 -14.58 -16.46
CA ARG A 70 4.15 -15.45 -17.07
C ARG A 70 2.76 -14.91 -16.79
N TYR A 71 2.14 -14.34 -17.82
CA TYR A 71 0.81 -13.75 -17.75
C TYR A 71 -0.24 -14.83 -18.04
N CYS A 72 -1.06 -15.12 -17.03
CA CYS A 72 -2.13 -16.10 -17.09
C CYS A 72 -3.44 -15.45 -17.51
N TRP A 73 -4.18 -16.10 -18.42
CA TRP A 73 -5.54 -15.70 -18.72
C TRP A 73 -6.43 -15.84 -17.47
N ILE A 74 -7.46 -14.99 -17.39
CA ILE A 74 -8.47 -15.00 -16.33
C ILE A 74 -9.87 -14.96 -16.94
N TRP A 75 -10.84 -15.46 -16.20
CA TRP A 75 -12.24 -15.28 -16.56
C TRP A 75 -12.64 -13.84 -16.28
N GLU A 76 -12.85 -13.03 -17.30
CA GLU A 76 -13.19 -11.60 -17.17
C GLU A 76 -14.42 -11.37 -16.29
N ASP A 77 -14.37 -10.37 -15.40
CA ASP A 77 -15.44 -10.05 -14.44
C ASP A 77 -16.18 -8.76 -14.80
N HIS A 78 -16.97 -8.83 -15.87
CA HIS A 78 -17.76 -7.68 -16.34
C HIS A 78 -18.88 -7.26 -15.37
N HIS A 79 -19.43 -8.19 -14.60
CA HIS A 79 -20.63 -7.96 -13.78
C HIS A 79 -20.37 -7.77 -12.29
N LYS A 80 -19.16 -8.04 -11.84
CA LYS A 80 -18.71 -7.94 -10.42
C LYS A 80 -19.65 -8.61 -9.40
N THR A 81 -20.33 -9.69 -9.82
CA THR A 81 -21.15 -10.52 -8.94
C THR A 81 -20.27 -11.48 -8.13
N THR A 82 -20.79 -12.03 -7.03
CA THR A 82 -20.04 -13.02 -6.22
C THR A 82 -19.60 -14.23 -7.04
N ILE A 83 -20.44 -14.72 -7.94
CA ILE A 83 -20.15 -15.91 -8.77
C ILE A 83 -19.07 -15.59 -9.79
N THR A 84 -19.17 -14.44 -10.48
CA THR A 84 -18.17 -14.03 -11.48
C THR A 84 -16.82 -13.76 -10.83
N ARG A 85 -16.77 -13.14 -9.65
CA ARG A 85 -15.55 -12.96 -8.86
C ARG A 85 -14.91 -14.28 -8.44
N ILE A 86 -15.69 -15.30 -8.04
CA ILE A 86 -15.15 -16.63 -7.70
C ILE A 86 -14.56 -17.29 -8.95
N ARG A 87 -15.24 -17.22 -10.11
CA ARG A 87 -14.70 -17.75 -11.37
C ARG A 87 -13.40 -17.05 -11.77
N PHE A 88 -13.37 -15.73 -11.67
CA PHE A 88 -12.19 -14.91 -11.89
C PHE A 88 -10.99 -15.41 -11.05
N PHE A 89 -11.15 -15.54 -9.73
CA PHE A 89 -10.08 -15.98 -8.85
C PHE A 89 -9.66 -17.44 -9.10
N LEU A 90 -10.62 -18.35 -9.30
CA LEU A 90 -10.32 -19.77 -9.53
C LEU A 90 -9.65 -20.00 -10.88
N SER A 91 -9.98 -19.25 -11.92
CA SER A 91 -9.29 -19.34 -13.21
C SER A 91 -7.80 -19.01 -13.09
N PHE A 92 -7.45 -17.98 -12.29
CA PHE A 92 -6.06 -17.67 -12.00
C PHE A 92 -5.38 -18.77 -11.18
N VAL A 93 -6.05 -19.33 -10.16
CA VAL A 93 -5.48 -20.45 -9.38
C VAL A 93 -5.09 -21.61 -10.31
N VAL A 94 -5.97 -22.03 -11.18
CA VAL A 94 -5.71 -23.13 -12.10
C VAL A 94 -4.57 -22.80 -13.06
N LEU A 95 -4.63 -21.63 -13.70
CA LEU A 95 -3.63 -21.27 -14.72
C LEU A 95 -2.26 -20.92 -14.11
N SER A 96 -2.19 -20.37 -12.93
CA SER A 96 -0.92 -20.14 -12.23
C SER A 96 -0.21 -21.45 -11.86
N ILE A 97 -0.98 -22.49 -11.46
CA ILE A 97 -0.43 -23.83 -11.24
C ILE A 97 0.11 -24.42 -12.56
N LEU A 98 -0.65 -24.34 -13.64
CA LEU A 98 -0.21 -24.81 -14.96
C LEU A 98 1.02 -24.02 -15.45
N ALA A 99 1.04 -22.71 -15.28
CA ALA A 99 2.16 -21.87 -15.62
C ALA A 99 3.43 -22.30 -14.88
N SER A 100 3.31 -22.71 -13.63
CA SER A 100 4.46 -23.10 -12.81
C SER A 100 5.24 -24.28 -13.36
N PHE A 101 4.63 -25.21 -14.12
CA PHE A 101 5.33 -26.41 -14.60
C PHE A 101 6.57 -26.12 -15.42
N ARG A 102 6.59 -25.01 -16.17
CA ARG A 102 7.74 -24.60 -16.98
C ARG A 102 8.83 -23.87 -16.18
N VAL A 103 8.57 -23.47 -14.93
CA VAL A 103 9.59 -22.85 -14.07
C VAL A 103 10.35 -23.94 -13.34
N LYS A 104 11.69 -23.97 -13.47
CA LYS A 104 12.55 -25.01 -12.89
C LYS A 104 13.38 -24.47 -11.73
N ASN A 105 13.89 -25.39 -10.91
CA ASN A 105 14.83 -25.09 -9.81
C ASN A 105 14.33 -23.99 -8.87
N VAL A 106 13.07 -24.09 -8.40
CA VAL A 106 12.46 -23.15 -7.49
C VAL A 106 12.80 -23.53 -6.04
N ASP A 107 13.44 -22.63 -5.30
CA ASP A 107 13.79 -22.80 -3.88
C ASP A 107 12.68 -22.27 -2.96
N ALA A 108 12.05 -21.16 -3.33
CA ALA A 108 10.96 -20.55 -2.58
C ALA A 108 9.81 -20.09 -3.50
N VAL A 109 8.58 -20.25 -3.01
CA VAL A 109 7.36 -19.72 -3.63
C VAL A 109 6.78 -18.67 -2.71
N VAL A 110 6.70 -17.43 -3.18
CA VAL A 110 6.05 -16.31 -2.49
C VAL A 110 4.69 -16.06 -3.14
N ALA A 111 3.60 -16.29 -2.42
CA ALA A 111 2.26 -15.96 -2.90
C ALA A 111 1.74 -14.72 -2.17
N SER A 112 1.45 -13.64 -2.91
CA SER A 112 1.08 -12.34 -2.35
C SER A 112 -0.43 -12.08 -2.50
N SER A 113 -1.13 -12.00 -1.37
CA SER A 113 -2.56 -11.65 -1.29
C SER A 113 -2.75 -10.12 -1.19
N PRO A 114 -3.93 -9.53 -1.51
CA PRO A 114 -5.13 -10.19 -2.03
C PRO A 114 -5.01 -10.65 -3.49
N PRO A 115 -5.92 -11.49 -3.96
CA PRO A 115 -6.97 -12.19 -3.21
C PRO A 115 -6.44 -13.38 -2.42
N LEU A 116 -7.20 -13.82 -1.41
CA LEU A 116 -6.80 -14.96 -0.55
C LEU A 116 -6.53 -16.25 -1.37
N PHE A 117 -7.26 -16.45 -2.46
CA PHE A 117 -7.16 -17.64 -3.31
C PHE A 117 -5.74 -17.87 -3.89
N VAL A 118 -4.93 -16.83 -4.03
CA VAL A 118 -3.53 -16.96 -4.48
C VAL A 118 -2.70 -17.84 -3.54
N GLY A 119 -3.06 -17.88 -2.26
CA GLY A 119 -2.43 -18.77 -1.28
C GLY A 119 -2.59 -20.25 -1.60
N LEU A 120 -3.71 -20.66 -2.24
CA LEU A 120 -3.87 -22.04 -2.75
C LEU A 120 -2.89 -22.33 -3.88
N SER A 121 -2.73 -21.40 -4.83
CA SER A 121 -1.72 -21.51 -5.89
C SER A 121 -0.32 -21.69 -5.28
N GLY A 122 0.05 -20.80 -4.34
CA GLY A 122 1.34 -20.84 -3.67
C GLY A 122 1.59 -22.17 -2.95
N TRP A 123 0.62 -22.65 -2.20
CA TRP A 123 0.71 -23.94 -1.52
C TRP A 123 0.87 -25.12 -2.50
N ILE A 124 0.01 -25.24 -3.51
CA ILE A 124 0.05 -26.36 -4.47
C ILE A 124 1.38 -26.32 -5.25
N VAL A 125 1.75 -25.15 -5.77
CA VAL A 125 3.00 -24.98 -6.53
C VAL A 125 4.22 -25.30 -5.67
N SER A 126 4.28 -24.86 -4.42
CA SER A 126 5.38 -25.17 -3.52
C SER A 126 5.54 -26.67 -3.28
N ARG A 127 4.42 -27.40 -3.17
CA ARG A 127 4.45 -28.87 -3.05
C ARG A 127 4.96 -29.54 -4.31
N LEU A 128 4.50 -29.10 -5.50
CA LEU A 128 4.94 -29.61 -6.80
C LEU A 128 6.42 -29.37 -7.06
N LYS A 129 6.93 -28.19 -6.61
CA LYS A 129 8.35 -27.80 -6.76
C LYS A 129 9.24 -28.26 -5.62
N ARG A 130 8.70 -28.81 -4.54
CA ARG A 130 9.42 -29.11 -3.29
C ARG A 130 10.12 -27.89 -2.71
N ALA A 131 9.53 -26.71 -2.91
CA ALA A 131 10.04 -25.40 -2.50
C ALA A 131 9.44 -24.95 -1.16
N ARG A 132 10.09 -23.98 -0.50
CA ARG A 132 9.52 -23.33 0.68
C ARG A 132 8.37 -22.42 0.27
N PHE A 133 7.25 -22.48 1.01
CA PHE A 133 6.08 -21.64 0.75
C PHE A 133 6.04 -20.47 1.74
N VAL A 134 6.08 -19.26 1.22
CA VAL A 134 5.85 -18.02 1.98
C VAL A 134 4.57 -17.37 1.50
N PHE A 135 3.67 -17.09 2.47
CA PHE A 135 2.44 -16.39 2.18
C PHE A 135 2.56 -14.91 2.61
N ASP A 136 2.49 -14.00 1.64
CA ASP A 136 2.59 -12.55 1.86
C ASP A 136 1.18 -11.96 2.04
N VAL A 137 0.85 -11.56 3.28
CA VAL A 137 -0.46 -11.08 3.69
C VAL A 137 -0.47 -9.55 3.72
N ARG A 138 -1.19 -8.94 2.78
CA ARG A 138 -1.32 -7.48 2.70
C ARG A 138 -2.66 -6.96 3.21
N ASP A 139 -3.66 -7.83 3.28
CA ASP A 139 -4.97 -7.57 3.83
C ASP A 139 -5.46 -8.75 4.66
N LEU A 140 -6.10 -8.49 5.81
CA LEU A 140 -6.74 -9.51 6.63
C LEU A 140 -8.11 -9.88 6.03
N TRP A 141 -8.11 -10.74 5.04
CA TRP A 141 -9.33 -11.23 4.42
C TRP A 141 -9.79 -12.53 5.11
N PRO A 142 -11.06 -12.70 5.51
CA PRO A 142 -12.24 -11.94 5.11
C PRO A 142 -12.59 -10.73 6.00
N ASP A 143 -11.86 -10.48 7.06
CA ASP A 143 -12.25 -9.51 8.10
C ASP A 143 -12.40 -8.09 7.53
N VAL A 144 -11.52 -7.68 6.61
CA VAL A 144 -11.61 -6.38 5.93
C VAL A 144 -12.85 -6.30 5.04
N ALA A 145 -13.15 -7.34 4.27
CA ALA A 145 -14.32 -7.35 3.40
C ALA A 145 -15.64 -7.29 4.21
N ILE A 146 -15.65 -7.88 5.41
CA ILE A 146 -16.79 -7.79 6.34
C ILE A 146 -16.90 -6.35 6.90
N ALA A 147 -15.80 -5.78 7.34
CA ALA A 147 -15.78 -4.43 7.90
C ALA A 147 -16.19 -3.35 6.88
N MET A 148 -15.84 -3.55 5.61
CA MET A 148 -16.23 -2.67 4.49
C MET A 148 -17.65 -2.94 3.97
N GLY A 149 -18.37 -3.93 4.52
CA GLY A 149 -19.71 -4.29 4.08
C GLY A 149 -19.78 -5.04 2.73
N GLU A 150 -18.63 -5.40 2.15
CA GLU A 150 -18.54 -6.16 0.88
C GLU A 150 -18.91 -7.64 1.07
N LEU A 151 -18.67 -8.18 2.25
CA LEU A 151 -19.00 -9.56 2.61
C LEU A 151 -19.88 -9.58 3.86
N ARG A 152 -21.08 -10.16 3.74
CA ARG A 152 -21.97 -10.32 4.90
C ARG A 152 -21.47 -11.44 5.82
N PRO A 153 -21.55 -11.27 7.17
CA PRO A 153 -21.31 -12.36 8.10
C PRO A 153 -22.21 -13.56 7.76
N GLY A 154 -21.63 -14.75 7.58
CA GLY A 154 -22.39 -15.93 7.20
C GLY A 154 -21.51 -17.11 6.74
N ARG A 155 -22.10 -18.03 5.95
CA ARG A 155 -21.38 -19.23 5.46
C ARG A 155 -20.15 -18.87 4.63
N ALA A 156 -20.25 -17.90 3.73
CA ALA A 156 -19.13 -17.46 2.88
C ALA A 156 -17.96 -16.90 3.70
N ALA A 157 -18.25 -16.06 4.69
CA ALA A 157 -17.23 -15.53 5.60
C ALA A 157 -16.53 -16.63 6.39
N ARG A 158 -17.31 -17.64 6.89
CA ARG A 158 -16.75 -18.82 7.59
C ARG A 158 -15.86 -19.67 6.70
N ILE A 159 -16.25 -19.89 5.44
CA ILE A 159 -15.43 -20.60 4.45
C ILE A 159 -14.14 -19.80 4.18
N GLY A 160 -14.24 -18.49 4.03
CA GLY A 160 -13.08 -17.61 3.85
C GLY A 160 -12.10 -17.70 5.03
N LYS A 161 -12.60 -17.63 6.26
CA LYS A 161 -11.77 -17.77 7.48
C LYS A 161 -11.16 -19.14 7.63
N TRP A 162 -11.88 -20.20 7.25
CA TRP A 162 -11.34 -21.55 7.19
C TRP A 162 -10.20 -21.66 6.15
N LEU A 163 -10.38 -21.08 4.96
CA LEU A 163 -9.37 -21.06 3.90
C LEU A 163 -8.12 -20.28 4.33
N GLU A 164 -8.29 -19.11 4.94
CA GLU A 164 -7.20 -18.31 5.50
C GLU A 164 -6.36 -19.15 6.49
N ARG A 165 -7.01 -19.73 7.49
CA ARG A 165 -6.35 -20.61 8.49
C ARG A 165 -5.70 -21.83 7.85
N PHE A 166 -6.32 -22.40 6.82
CA PHE A 166 -5.74 -23.51 6.06
C PHE A 166 -4.42 -23.09 5.41
N ILE A 167 -4.40 -21.93 4.72
CA ILE A 167 -3.20 -21.41 4.06
C ILE A 167 -2.10 -21.12 5.09
N TYR A 168 -2.42 -20.48 6.21
CA TYR A 168 -1.47 -20.21 7.28
C TYR A 168 -0.83 -21.50 7.83
N ARG A 169 -1.60 -22.56 7.99
CA ARG A 169 -1.09 -23.88 8.43
C ARG A 169 -0.19 -24.57 7.40
N LYS A 170 -0.30 -24.20 6.14
CA LYS A 170 0.50 -24.78 5.03
C LYS A 170 1.73 -23.96 4.70
N ALA A 171 1.80 -22.72 5.13
CA ALA A 171 2.94 -21.84 4.93
C ALA A 171 4.14 -22.27 5.78
N HIS A 172 5.33 -22.24 5.19
CA HIS A 172 6.60 -22.42 5.90
C HIS A 172 7.05 -21.11 6.58
N GLY A 173 6.52 -19.98 6.10
CA GLY A 173 6.68 -18.66 6.68
C GLY A 173 5.59 -17.72 6.17
N ILE A 174 5.30 -16.68 6.94
CA ILE A 174 4.29 -15.69 6.60
C ILE A 174 4.94 -14.31 6.68
N THR A 175 4.67 -13.45 5.68
CA THR A 175 4.97 -12.02 5.78
C THR A 175 3.68 -11.23 5.92
N ALA A 176 3.75 -10.12 6.66
CA ALA A 176 2.61 -9.22 6.85
C ALA A 176 3.06 -7.76 6.82
N VAL A 177 2.17 -6.87 6.44
CA VAL A 177 2.52 -5.46 6.19
C VAL A 177 2.58 -4.58 7.45
N THR A 178 1.99 -5.03 8.57
CA THR A 178 1.96 -4.31 9.85
C THR A 178 2.22 -5.25 11.03
N ASN A 179 2.64 -4.73 12.18
CA ASN A 179 2.75 -5.50 13.42
C ASN A 179 1.38 -6.01 13.87
N SER A 180 0.34 -5.19 13.76
CA SER A 180 -1.04 -5.59 14.06
C SER A 180 -1.52 -6.77 13.22
N PHE A 181 -1.09 -6.86 11.95
CA PHE A 181 -1.36 -8.03 11.12
C PHE A 181 -0.55 -9.25 11.59
N CYS A 182 0.73 -9.07 11.92
CA CYS A 182 1.54 -10.15 12.47
C CYS A 182 0.90 -10.74 13.74
N GLU A 183 0.37 -9.90 14.63
CA GLU A 183 -0.32 -10.33 15.85
C GLU A 183 -1.62 -11.08 15.54
N ALA A 184 -2.46 -10.53 14.64
CA ALA A 184 -3.70 -11.19 14.23
C ALA A 184 -3.43 -12.58 13.59
N ILE A 185 -2.42 -12.67 12.71
CA ILE A 185 -2.02 -13.92 12.06
C ILE A 185 -1.47 -14.92 13.09
N ARG A 186 -0.71 -14.46 14.09
CA ARG A 186 -0.17 -15.33 15.14
C ARG A 186 -1.25 -16.05 15.93
N GLY A 187 -2.44 -15.44 16.09
CA GLY A 187 -3.61 -16.06 16.70
C GLY A 187 -4.22 -17.21 15.88
N ASP A 188 -4.03 -17.24 14.57
CA ASP A 188 -4.63 -18.19 13.64
C ASP A 188 -3.63 -19.17 13.00
N ALA A 189 -2.34 -18.82 12.98
CA ALA A 189 -1.25 -19.64 12.45
C ALA A 189 -0.67 -20.60 13.50
N PRO A 190 -0.03 -21.72 13.09
CA PRO A 190 0.71 -22.57 14.03
C PRO A 190 1.83 -21.77 14.74
N ALA A 191 2.02 -22.02 16.03
CA ALA A 191 3.03 -21.31 16.85
C ALA A 191 4.47 -21.41 16.28
N ALA A 192 4.79 -22.51 15.60
CA ALA A 192 6.09 -22.75 14.98
C ALA A 192 6.27 -22.01 13.62
N THR A 193 5.21 -21.43 13.05
CA THR A 193 5.31 -20.74 11.75
C THR A 193 5.96 -19.37 11.97
N PRO A 194 7.14 -19.09 11.40
CA PRO A 194 7.76 -17.79 11.52
C PRO A 194 6.96 -16.74 10.77
N ILE A 195 6.76 -15.57 11.41
CA ILE A 195 6.04 -14.43 10.85
C ILE A 195 7.00 -13.24 10.83
N ARG A 196 7.11 -12.56 9.69
CA ARG A 196 7.99 -11.40 9.50
C ARG A 196 7.19 -10.19 9.00
N ARG A 197 7.40 -9.03 9.61
CA ARG A 197 6.84 -7.79 9.06
C ARG A 197 7.66 -7.34 7.84
N VAL A 198 6.97 -7.10 6.72
CA VAL A 198 7.50 -6.52 5.48
C VAL A 198 6.50 -5.45 5.01
N THR A 199 6.74 -4.21 5.36
CA THR A 199 5.80 -3.11 5.10
C THR A 199 5.78 -2.68 3.63
N ASN A 200 4.83 -1.81 3.26
CA ASN A 200 4.72 -1.32 1.88
C ASN A 200 5.93 -0.46 1.46
N GLY A 201 6.39 0.43 2.34
CA GLY A 201 7.51 1.32 2.07
C GLY A 201 7.29 2.31 0.92
N THR A 202 8.30 3.14 0.68
CA THR A 202 8.33 4.13 -0.40
C THR A 202 9.69 4.14 -1.10
N VAL A 203 9.77 4.82 -2.23
CA VAL A 203 11.02 5.21 -2.91
C VAL A 203 11.21 6.71 -2.67
N PRO A 204 12.04 7.13 -1.71
CA PRO A 204 12.14 8.54 -1.32
C PRO A 204 12.56 9.47 -2.47
N GLU A 205 13.31 8.93 -3.43
CA GLU A 205 13.81 9.65 -4.61
C GLU A 205 12.66 10.08 -5.54
N ASP A 206 11.57 9.33 -5.60
CA ASP A 206 10.38 9.64 -6.42
C ASP A 206 9.68 10.94 -5.97
N PHE A 207 9.96 11.41 -4.75
CA PHE A 207 9.38 12.61 -4.15
C PHE A 207 10.37 13.79 -4.04
N VAL A 208 11.54 13.68 -4.69
CA VAL A 208 12.49 14.78 -4.82
C VAL A 208 12.06 15.66 -5.98
N VAL A 209 11.68 16.90 -5.69
CA VAL A 209 11.27 17.89 -6.67
C VAL A 209 12.26 19.05 -6.62
N SER A 210 12.80 19.43 -7.79
CA SER A 210 13.83 20.47 -7.90
C SER A 210 13.29 21.89 -7.96
N GLU A 211 12.01 22.05 -8.38
CA GLU A 211 11.35 23.34 -8.53
C GLU A 211 11.05 23.95 -7.15
N SER A 212 11.13 25.27 -7.08
CA SER A 212 10.76 25.99 -5.84
C SER A 212 9.26 25.88 -5.57
N ARG A 213 8.89 25.93 -4.28
CA ARG A 213 7.49 25.90 -3.84
C ARG A 213 6.65 26.99 -4.51
N GLU A 214 7.20 28.21 -4.63
CA GLU A 214 6.53 29.35 -5.22
C GLU A 214 6.30 29.17 -6.73
N SER A 215 7.25 28.55 -7.45
CA SER A 215 7.09 28.21 -8.86
C SER A 215 5.99 27.19 -9.07
N LEU A 216 6.05 26.09 -8.28
CA LEU A 216 5.03 25.04 -8.31
C LEU A 216 3.63 25.58 -8.02
N ARG A 217 3.48 26.44 -7.01
CA ARG A 217 2.17 27.05 -6.67
C ARG A 217 1.59 27.88 -7.79
N ARG A 218 2.42 28.63 -8.50
CA ARG A 218 1.99 29.41 -9.67
C ARG A 218 1.54 28.51 -10.81
N GLU A 219 2.36 27.50 -11.15
CA GLU A 219 2.04 26.58 -12.24
C GLU A 219 0.78 25.76 -11.94
N LEU A 220 0.67 25.24 -10.71
CA LEU A 220 -0.45 24.42 -10.27
C LEU A 220 -1.69 25.26 -9.91
N SER A 221 -1.57 26.59 -9.86
CA SER A 221 -2.67 27.51 -9.53
C SER A 221 -3.35 27.21 -8.19
N ILE A 222 -2.55 26.86 -7.15
CA ILE A 222 -3.07 26.46 -5.83
C ILE A 222 -3.03 27.57 -4.76
N GLY A 223 -2.66 28.79 -5.14
CA GLY A 223 -2.67 29.95 -4.25
C GLY A 223 -1.39 30.14 -3.44
N SER A 224 -1.34 31.25 -2.66
CA SER A 224 -0.15 31.72 -1.93
C SER A 224 -0.22 31.52 -0.39
N GLY A 225 -1.41 31.33 0.19
CA GLY A 225 -1.60 31.10 1.62
C GLY A 225 -1.13 29.73 2.10
N PHE A 226 -1.57 29.29 3.26
CA PHE A 226 -1.29 27.93 3.75
C PHE A 226 -2.07 26.91 2.91
N VAL A 227 -1.37 25.93 2.37
CA VAL A 227 -1.94 24.90 1.50
C VAL A 227 -1.72 23.51 2.09
N ALA A 228 -2.81 22.83 2.44
CA ALA A 228 -2.81 21.43 2.81
C ALA A 228 -3.20 20.55 1.60
N VAL A 229 -2.38 19.56 1.24
CA VAL A 229 -2.62 18.72 0.06
C VAL A 229 -2.92 17.29 0.48
N TYR A 230 -3.99 16.74 -0.10
CA TYR A 230 -4.25 15.31 -0.16
C TYR A 230 -3.96 14.81 -1.58
N ALA A 231 -3.16 13.76 -1.71
CA ALA A 231 -2.92 13.09 -2.99
C ALA A 231 -3.22 11.59 -2.89
N GLY A 232 -4.22 11.10 -3.65
CA GLY A 232 -4.54 9.69 -3.66
C GLY A 232 -5.98 9.33 -4.03
N ASN A 233 -6.37 8.09 -3.77
CA ASN A 233 -7.73 7.61 -4.05
C ASN A 233 -8.76 8.31 -3.15
N VAL A 234 -9.84 8.82 -3.74
CA VAL A 234 -10.98 9.45 -3.05
C VAL A 234 -12.10 8.41 -2.92
N GLY A 235 -11.84 7.38 -2.11
CA GLY A 235 -12.78 6.28 -1.83
C GLY A 235 -13.42 6.40 -0.45
N LEU A 236 -14.38 5.52 -0.17
CA LEU A 236 -15.12 5.51 1.11
C LEU A 236 -14.20 5.27 2.33
N ALA A 237 -13.16 4.43 2.15
CA ALA A 237 -12.24 4.12 3.23
C ALA A 237 -11.37 5.30 3.70
N GLN A 238 -11.28 6.37 2.92
CA GLN A 238 -10.46 7.53 3.23
C GLN A 238 -11.15 8.55 4.14
N GLY A 239 -12.50 8.52 4.23
CA GLY A 239 -13.26 9.43 5.09
C GLY A 239 -13.06 10.92 4.77
N ILE A 240 -12.89 11.26 3.49
CA ILE A 240 -12.53 12.63 3.05
C ILE A 240 -13.70 13.63 3.22
N GLU A 241 -14.89 13.13 3.48
CA GLU A 241 -16.10 13.95 3.68
C GLU A 241 -15.90 15.05 4.73
N HIS A 242 -15.18 14.77 5.81
CA HIS A 242 -14.91 15.73 6.88
C HIS A 242 -14.04 16.92 6.44
N PHE A 243 -13.35 16.84 5.29
CA PHE A 243 -12.60 17.98 4.76
C PHE A 243 -13.52 19.13 4.33
N VAL A 244 -14.75 18.83 3.91
CA VAL A 244 -15.76 19.87 3.61
C VAL A 244 -16.18 20.56 4.90
N ASP A 245 -16.39 19.83 5.98
CA ASP A 245 -16.73 20.39 7.30
C ASP A 245 -15.58 21.24 7.84
N ALA A 246 -14.33 20.76 7.70
CA ALA A 246 -13.15 21.54 8.06
C ALA A 246 -13.03 22.83 7.23
N ALA A 247 -13.35 22.80 5.92
CA ALA A 247 -13.35 24.00 5.09
C ALA A 247 -14.38 25.02 5.54
N ILE A 248 -15.59 24.56 5.94
CA ILE A 248 -16.63 25.42 6.53
C ILE A 248 -16.10 26.06 7.82
N LEU A 249 -15.56 25.27 8.74
CA LEU A 249 -15.00 25.78 9.99
C LEU A 249 -13.85 26.77 9.78
N MET A 250 -12.95 26.52 8.81
CA MET A 250 -11.87 27.45 8.48
C MET A 250 -12.43 28.78 8.02
N ARG A 251 -13.43 28.78 7.12
CA ARG A 251 -14.11 29.99 6.66
C ARG A 251 -14.73 30.76 7.83
N ASP A 252 -15.51 30.07 8.67
CA ASP A 252 -16.26 30.67 9.79
C ASP A 252 -15.33 31.21 10.88
N ARG A 253 -14.12 30.66 11.03
CA ARG A 253 -13.07 31.11 11.94
C ARG A 253 -12.10 32.12 11.32
N GLY A 254 -12.24 32.43 10.04
CA GLY A 254 -11.33 33.35 9.32
C GLY A 254 -9.89 32.80 9.22
N ILE A 255 -9.71 31.47 9.15
CA ILE A 255 -8.40 30.84 8.97
C ILE A 255 -8.06 30.85 7.48
N ASP A 256 -7.00 31.57 7.12
CA ASP A 256 -6.49 31.63 5.74
C ASP A 256 -5.68 30.37 5.40
N ALA A 257 -6.40 29.31 5.11
CA ALA A 257 -5.82 28.05 4.65
C ALA A 257 -6.68 27.46 3.53
N ARG A 258 -6.03 26.73 2.62
CA ARG A 258 -6.68 26.01 1.51
C ARG A 258 -6.38 24.53 1.58
N MET A 259 -7.39 23.71 1.27
CA MET A 259 -7.18 22.27 1.03
C MET A 259 -7.27 21.96 -0.46
N VAL A 260 -6.32 21.19 -0.97
CA VAL A 260 -6.30 20.69 -2.35
C VAL A 260 -6.34 19.17 -2.35
N VAL A 261 -7.41 18.61 -2.90
CA VAL A 261 -7.65 17.17 -3.00
C VAL A 261 -7.35 16.71 -4.43
N VAL A 262 -6.23 16.00 -4.61
CA VAL A 262 -5.77 15.50 -5.91
C VAL A 262 -6.05 14.00 -5.99
N GLY A 263 -6.98 13.60 -6.84
CA GLY A 263 -7.33 12.20 -7.01
C GLY A 263 -8.75 11.98 -7.51
N ASP A 264 -9.06 10.70 -7.75
CA ASP A 264 -10.39 10.23 -8.13
C ASP A 264 -10.77 9.01 -7.28
N GLY A 265 -12.06 8.68 -7.25
CA GLY A 265 -12.60 7.55 -6.53
C GLY A 265 -14.09 7.63 -6.31
N ALA A 266 -14.66 6.56 -5.74
CA ALA A 266 -16.10 6.38 -5.64
C ALA A 266 -16.83 7.46 -4.80
N ALA A 267 -16.15 8.09 -3.83
CA ALA A 267 -16.74 9.11 -2.97
C ALA A 267 -16.66 10.53 -3.56
N LYS A 268 -15.77 10.78 -4.54
CA LYS A 268 -15.43 12.12 -5.01
C LYS A 268 -16.64 12.93 -5.46
N GLU A 269 -17.48 12.37 -6.31
CA GLU A 269 -18.63 13.09 -6.89
C GLU A 269 -19.61 13.56 -5.81
N ALA A 270 -19.88 12.74 -4.81
CA ALA A 270 -20.74 13.11 -3.69
C ALA A 270 -20.13 14.24 -2.85
N ILE A 271 -18.82 14.17 -2.58
CA ILE A 271 -18.11 15.20 -1.80
C ILE A 271 -18.07 16.54 -2.54
N VAL A 272 -17.77 16.52 -3.85
CA VAL A 272 -17.77 17.71 -4.69
C VAL A 272 -19.16 18.35 -4.73
N ARG A 273 -20.22 17.56 -4.93
CA ARG A 273 -21.61 18.10 -4.89
C ARG A 273 -21.91 18.73 -3.55
N ARG A 274 -21.49 18.10 -2.43
CA ARG A 274 -21.68 18.67 -1.09
C ARG A 274 -20.93 19.98 -0.94
N ALA A 275 -19.66 20.05 -1.32
CA ALA A 275 -18.87 21.27 -1.24
C ALA A 275 -19.47 22.42 -2.05
N ALA A 276 -20.05 22.13 -3.23
CA ALA A 276 -20.69 23.12 -4.10
C ALA A 276 -21.99 23.71 -3.54
N THR A 277 -22.54 23.17 -2.45
CA THR A 277 -23.71 23.78 -1.76
C THR A 277 -23.33 24.95 -0.84
N TYR A 278 -22.05 25.20 -0.63
CA TYR A 278 -21.53 26.27 0.20
C TYR A 278 -20.72 27.26 -0.66
N GLU A 279 -20.88 28.54 -0.38
CA GLU A 279 -20.09 29.60 -1.00
C GLU A 279 -18.75 29.80 -0.25
N ASP A 280 -17.74 30.26 -0.95
CA ASP A 280 -16.42 30.69 -0.42
C ASP A 280 -15.67 29.66 0.41
N LEU A 281 -15.78 28.36 0.05
CA LEU A 281 -14.97 27.34 0.67
C LEU A 281 -13.56 27.27 0.04
N ASN A 282 -12.54 27.32 0.86
CA ASN A 282 -11.16 27.12 0.46
C ASN A 282 -10.80 25.61 0.34
N ILE A 283 -11.60 24.87 -0.43
CA ILE A 283 -11.32 23.48 -0.79
C ILE A 283 -11.42 23.30 -2.30
N GLU A 284 -10.44 22.61 -2.89
CA GLU A 284 -10.37 22.38 -4.31
C GLU A 284 -10.17 20.90 -4.63
N PHE A 285 -10.87 20.40 -5.67
CA PHE A 285 -10.79 19.02 -6.11
C PHE A 285 -10.18 18.96 -7.51
N ARG A 286 -9.08 18.24 -7.63
CA ARG A 286 -8.36 17.96 -8.89
C ARG A 286 -8.54 16.53 -9.31
N SER A 287 -8.40 16.26 -10.59
CA SER A 287 -8.41 14.89 -11.12
C SER A 287 -7.17 14.11 -10.70
N ARG A 288 -7.24 12.80 -10.87
CA ARG A 288 -6.09 11.91 -10.65
C ARG A 288 -4.95 12.29 -11.59
N VAL A 289 -3.74 12.31 -11.03
CA VAL A 289 -2.49 12.58 -11.75
C VAL A 289 -1.51 11.42 -11.60
N GLY A 290 -0.47 11.39 -12.42
CA GLY A 290 0.64 10.43 -12.27
C GLY A 290 1.52 10.74 -11.06
N LEU A 291 2.38 9.78 -10.67
CA LEU A 291 3.23 9.89 -9.48
C LEU A 291 4.10 11.16 -9.48
N LYS A 292 4.75 11.47 -10.59
CA LYS A 292 5.61 12.65 -10.71
C LYS A 292 4.85 13.95 -10.48
N GLU A 293 3.65 14.06 -11.02
CA GLU A 293 2.82 15.24 -10.84
C GLU A 293 2.24 15.30 -9.42
N ALA A 294 1.86 14.16 -8.83
CA ALA A 294 1.47 14.08 -7.42
C ALA A 294 2.61 14.58 -6.50
N ALA A 295 3.86 14.18 -6.76
CA ALA A 295 5.03 14.67 -6.02
C ALA A 295 5.18 16.21 -6.13
N ARG A 296 4.87 16.82 -7.27
CA ARG A 296 4.88 18.28 -7.44
C ARG A 296 3.80 18.95 -6.58
N TYR A 297 2.58 18.41 -6.54
CA TYR A 297 1.55 18.92 -5.62
C TYR A 297 1.99 18.80 -4.16
N MET A 298 2.58 17.65 -3.77
CA MET A 298 3.07 17.43 -2.41
C MET A 298 4.22 18.39 -2.06
N ALA A 299 5.14 18.66 -2.99
CA ALA A 299 6.23 19.61 -2.79
C ALA A 299 5.73 21.07 -2.66
N ALA A 300 4.64 21.42 -3.35
CA ALA A 300 4.01 22.74 -3.27
C ALA A 300 3.24 22.99 -1.96
N ALA A 301 2.94 21.95 -1.19
CA ALA A 301 2.16 22.01 0.05
C ALA A 301 2.95 22.61 1.23
N ASP A 302 2.23 23.11 2.23
CA ASP A 302 2.74 23.38 3.58
C ASP A 302 2.53 22.19 4.50
N ALA A 303 1.47 21.39 4.29
CA ALA A 303 1.20 20.15 5.00
C ALA A 303 0.55 19.11 4.08
N LEU A 304 0.70 17.84 4.41
CA LEU A 304 0.08 16.72 3.69
C LEU A 304 -0.96 16.01 4.55
N LEU A 305 -2.11 15.73 3.94
CA LEU A 305 -3.26 15.10 4.60
C LEU A 305 -3.21 13.57 4.38
N VAL A 306 -3.26 12.81 5.47
CA VAL A 306 -3.25 11.34 5.43
C VAL A 306 -4.43 10.80 6.25
N PRO A 307 -5.65 10.83 5.71
CA PRO A 307 -6.84 10.35 6.39
C PRO A 307 -7.15 8.88 6.11
N LEU A 308 -7.83 8.24 7.08
CA LEU A 308 -8.70 7.08 6.92
C LEU A 308 -9.99 7.29 7.71
N SER A 309 -11.06 6.57 7.35
CA SER A 309 -12.31 6.63 8.08
C SER A 309 -12.18 6.06 9.50
N ALA A 310 -13.09 6.45 10.39
CA ALA A 310 -13.13 6.02 11.80
C ALA A 310 -13.46 4.52 12.01
N THR A 311 -13.52 3.73 10.93
CA THR A 311 -13.81 2.29 11.01
C THR A 311 -12.70 1.57 11.80
N PRO A 312 -13.05 0.83 12.88
CA PRO A 312 -12.04 0.27 13.83
C PRO A 312 -10.99 -0.63 13.18
N ILE A 313 -11.30 -1.33 12.09
CA ILE A 313 -10.35 -2.19 11.39
C ILE A 313 -9.14 -1.41 10.86
N PHE A 314 -9.32 -0.12 10.54
CA PHE A 314 -8.26 0.70 9.96
C PHE A 314 -7.15 1.10 10.94
N THR A 315 -7.36 0.94 12.25
CA THR A 315 -6.28 1.10 13.24
C THR A 315 -5.18 0.04 13.08
N LYS A 316 -5.46 -1.08 12.38
CA LYS A 316 -4.49 -2.13 12.06
C LYS A 316 -3.72 -1.87 10.77
N PHE A 317 -4.12 -0.85 9.99
CA PHE A 317 -3.54 -0.55 8.68
C PHE A 317 -2.51 0.57 8.77
N ILE A 318 -1.52 0.48 7.87
CA ILE A 318 -0.67 1.61 7.54
C ILE A 318 -0.97 1.97 6.09
N PRO A 319 -1.64 3.11 5.82
CA PRO A 319 -1.87 3.54 4.45
C PRO A 319 -0.52 3.81 3.77
N SER A 320 -0.32 3.28 2.56
CA SER A 320 0.94 3.46 1.83
C SER A 320 1.32 4.92 1.64
N LYS A 321 0.33 5.80 1.50
CA LYS A 321 0.53 7.24 1.38
C LYS A 321 1.19 7.90 2.61
N LEU A 322 1.17 7.26 3.79
CA LEU A 322 1.93 7.74 4.96
C LEU A 322 3.42 7.83 4.60
N PHE A 323 3.97 6.76 4.03
CA PHE A 323 5.39 6.71 3.67
C PHE A 323 5.73 7.66 2.52
N ASP A 324 4.87 7.73 1.50
CA ASP A 324 5.02 8.63 0.37
C ASP A 324 4.96 10.10 0.82
N SER A 325 4.05 10.43 1.74
CA SER A 325 3.92 11.77 2.30
C SER A 325 5.12 12.15 3.18
N MET A 326 5.64 11.22 4.00
CA MET A 326 6.88 11.45 4.75
C MET A 326 8.07 11.68 3.80
N ALA A 327 8.16 10.93 2.69
CA ALA A 327 9.22 11.08 1.70
C ALA A 327 9.20 12.44 0.99
N ALA A 328 8.03 13.06 0.83
CA ALA A 328 7.90 14.41 0.28
C ALA A 328 8.48 15.50 1.21
N GLY A 329 8.80 15.18 2.46
CA GLY A 329 9.48 16.10 3.39
C GLY A 329 8.61 17.26 3.88
N LYS A 330 7.30 17.06 3.98
CA LYS A 330 6.34 18.03 4.52
C LYS A 330 5.74 17.49 5.82
N PRO A 331 5.32 18.37 6.76
CA PRO A 331 4.62 17.92 7.96
C PRO A 331 3.32 17.21 7.58
N LEU A 332 2.98 16.14 8.29
CA LEU A 332 1.77 15.38 8.05
C LEU A 332 0.66 15.80 9.02
N LEU A 333 -0.56 15.80 8.50
CA LEU A 333 -1.80 15.84 9.26
C LEU A 333 -2.44 14.45 9.12
N LEU A 334 -2.23 13.61 10.14
CA LEU A 334 -2.60 12.20 10.14
C LEU A 334 -3.85 11.97 10.98
N SER A 335 -4.88 11.33 10.41
CA SER A 335 -6.06 10.92 11.19
C SER A 335 -6.21 9.39 11.32
N VAL A 336 -5.12 8.66 11.20
CA VAL A 336 -5.09 7.20 11.37
C VAL A 336 -4.46 6.87 12.72
N ASP A 337 -5.17 6.13 13.55
CA ASP A 337 -4.66 5.66 14.84
C ASP A 337 -3.85 4.36 14.71
N GLY A 338 -3.40 3.80 15.83
CA GLY A 338 -2.62 2.57 15.87
C GLY A 338 -1.18 2.74 15.37
N GLU A 339 -0.66 1.76 14.64
CA GLU A 339 0.74 1.74 14.19
C GLU A 339 1.12 2.95 13.32
N SER A 340 0.18 3.50 12.55
CA SER A 340 0.40 4.70 11.74
C SER A 340 0.70 5.92 12.60
N ARG A 341 -0.02 6.09 13.71
CA ARG A 341 0.20 7.16 14.68
C ARG A 341 1.56 7.00 15.38
N THR A 342 1.88 5.79 15.82
CA THR A 342 3.18 5.49 16.43
C THR A 342 4.34 5.86 15.48
N ILE A 343 4.24 5.51 14.19
CA ILE A 343 5.26 5.88 13.19
C ILE A 343 5.38 7.41 13.06
N LEU A 344 4.26 8.14 13.02
CA LEU A 344 4.28 9.60 12.95
C LEU A 344 4.95 10.23 14.18
N GLU A 345 4.58 9.75 15.37
CA GLU A 345 5.08 10.24 16.65
C GLU A 345 6.57 9.93 16.84
N ASP A 346 7.01 8.69 16.57
CA ASP A 346 8.42 8.28 16.62
C ASP A 346 9.31 9.09 15.66
N ALA A 347 8.78 9.40 14.48
CA ALA A 347 9.47 10.23 13.51
C ALA A 347 9.42 11.72 13.85
N GLY A 348 8.51 12.15 14.72
CA GLY A 348 8.19 13.56 14.94
C GLY A 348 7.84 14.28 13.64
N ALA A 349 7.07 13.62 12.75
CA ALA A 349 6.89 14.01 11.34
C ALA A 349 5.61 14.83 11.09
N GLY A 350 4.84 15.17 12.11
CA GLY A 350 3.59 15.89 11.94
C GLY A 350 2.70 15.87 13.17
N LEU A 351 1.42 16.13 12.98
CA LEU A 351 0.40 16.17 14.00
C LEU A 351 -0.66 15.09 13.72
N TRP A 352 -1.08 14.41 14.79
CA TRP A 352 -2.21 13.50 14.74
C TRP A 352 -3.48 14.21 15.20
N TYR A 353 -4.62 13.88 14.56
CA TYR A 353 -5.96 14.29 14.98
C TYR A 353 -6.93 13.09 14.85
N PRO A 354 -8.06 13.05 15.59
CA PRO A 354 -9.01 11.95 15.49
C PRO A 354 -9.57 11.78 14.07
N ALA A 355 -9.86 10.53 13.68
CA ALA A 355 -10.46 10.26 12.36
C ALA A 355 -11.84 10.92 12.24
N GLU A 356 -12.09 11.53 11.07
CA GLU A 356 -13.35 12.23 10.76
C GLU A 356 -13.67 13.40 11.71
N ASP A 357 -12.65 13.97 12.36
CA ASP A 357 -12.78 15.14 13.24
C ASP A 357 -12.36 16.43 12.51
N PRO A 358 -13.31 17.25 12.03
CA PRO A 358 -13.01 18.50 11.33
C PRO A 358 -12.42 19.57 12.26
N GLU A 359 -12.81 19.61 13.54
CA GLU A 359 -12.27 20.53 14.56
C GLU A 359 -10.78 20.25 14.77
N GLY A 360 -10.43 18.99 15.05
CA GLY A 360 -9.05 18.56 15.22
C GLY A 360 -8.18 18.85 14.00
N LEU A 361 -8.72 18.68 12.78
CA LEU A 361 -8.00 19.04 11.56
C LEU A 361 -7.73 20.54 11.48
N VAL A 362 -8.73 21.37 11.74
CA VAL A 362 -8.60 22.85 11.70
C VAL A 362 -7.61 23.34 12.75
N ASP A 363 -7.67 22.80 13.97
CA ASP A 363 -6.73 23.15 15.04
C ASP A 363 -5.29 22.76 14.69
N ALA A 364 -5.09 21.58 14.08
CA ALA A 364 -3.78 21.14 13.62
C ALA A 364 -3.22 22.01 12.48
N ILE A 365 -4.06 22.43 11.53
CA ILE A 365 -3.69 23.41 10.48
C ILE A 365 -3.26 24.72 11.12
N ALA A 366 -4.06 25.27 12.04
CA ALA A 366 -3.74 26.53 12.71
C ALA A 366 -2.45 26.45 13.55
N GLN A 367 -2.16 25.29 14.15
CA GLN A 367 -0.92 25.05 14.88
C GLN A 367 0.30 25.10 13.93
N LEU A 368 0.25 24.45 12.77
CA LEU A 368 1.34 24.49 11.78
C LEU A 368 1.55 25.87 11.22
N GLN A 369 0.48 26.63 10.98
CA GLN A 369 0.56 28.03 10.51
C GLN A 369 1.29 28.93 11.49
N ARG A 370 1.06 28.76 12.80
CA ARG A 370 1.70 29.59 13.86
C ARG A 370 3.19 29.29 14.02
N ALA A 371 3.66 28.11 13.59
CA ALA A 371 5.03 27.65 13.82
C ALA A 371 5.68 27.09 12.55
N PRO A 372 5.87 27.89 11.48
CA PRO A 372 6.32 27.40 10.18
C PRO A 372 7.70 26.72 10.23
N ALA A 373 8.65 27.23 11.02
CA ALA A 373 9.95 26.59 11.17
C ALA A 373 9.88 25.21 11.84
N ALA A 374 9.00 25.05 12.84
CA ALA A 374 8.76 23.75 13.47
C ALA A 374 8.08 22.78 12.50
N ALA A 375 7.14 23.26 11.69
CA ALA A 375 6.48 22.49 10.65
C ALA A 375 7.48 21.97 9.59
N GLU A 376 8.39 22.81 9.13
CA GLU A 376 9.44 22.41 8.19
C GLU A 376 10.40 21.37 8.81
N ALA A 377 10.77 21.54 10.06
CA ALA A 377 11.58 20.57 10.80
C ALA A 377 10.86 19.20 10.94
N MET A 378 9.52 19.17 11.14
CA MET A 378 8.73 17.94 11.14
C MET A 378 8.84 17.22 9.79
N GLY A 379 8.67 17.93 8.68
CA GLY A 379 8.81 17.38 7.34
C GLY A 379 10.20 16.77 7.10
N SER A 380 11.25 17.47 7.48
CA SER A 380 12.65 17.00 7.35
C SER A 380 12.90 15.72 8.14
N ARG A 381 12.42 15.66 9.40
CA ARG A 381 12.53 14.45 10.22
C ARG A 381 11.77 13.28 9.61
N GLY A 382 10.55 13.52 9.11
CA GLY A 382 9.74 12.50 8.45
C GLY A 382 10.46 11.89 7.26
N ARG A 383 11.06 12.71 6.40
CA ARG A 383 11.83 12.26 5.24
C ARG A 383 13.04 11.41 5.63
N THR A 384 13.82 11.86 6.62
CA THR A 384 14.97 11.11 7.12
C THR A 384 14.52 9.77 7.70
N TYR A 385 13.49 9.77 8.52
CA TYR A 385 12.98 8.56 9.18
C TYR A 385 12.49 7.52 8.15
N VAL A 386 11.69 7.94 7.16
CA VAL A 386 11.15 7.00 6.16
C VAL A 386 12.24 6.43 5.26
N ALA A 387 13.26 7.21 4.89
CA ALA A 387 14.39 6.75 4.10
C ALA A 387 15.17 5.63 4.82
N HIS A 388 15.38 5.78 6.13
CA HIS A 388 16.09 4.79 6.92
C HIS A 388 15.27 3.54 7.26
N HIS A 389 13.99 3.69 7.60
CA HIS A 389 13.19 2.61 8.18
C HIS A 389 12.20 1.97 7.20
N PHE A 390 11.77 2.71 6.17
CA PHE A 390 10.67 2.30 5.29
C PHE A 390 10.94 2.53 3.81
N SER A 391 12.22 2.57 3.38
CA SER A 391 12.53 2.48 1.96
C SER A 391 12.13 1.11 1.42
N ARG A 392 11.61 1.05 0.18
CA ARG A 392 11.23 -0.23 -0.44
C ARG A 392 12.42 -1.19 -0.55
N GLU A 393 13.62 -0.66 -0.72
CA GLU A 393 14.85 -1.44 -0.74
C GLU A 393 15.09 -2.13 0.62
N SER A 394 14.94 -1.39 1.74
CA SER A 394 15.08 -1.97 3.07
C SER A 394 14.05 -3.06 3.34
N GLN A 395 12.81 -2.88 2.88
CA GLN A 395 11.74 -3.87 3.02
C GLN A 395 12.02 -5.12 2.17
N ALA A 396 12.55 -4.96 0.97
CA ALA A 396 12.95 -6.08 0.12
C ALA A 396 14.08 -6.89 0.75
N ARG A 397 15.10 -6.22 1.35
CA ARG A 397 16.16 -6.92 2.10
C ARG A 397 15.62 -7.74 3.28
N ILE A 398 14.60 -7.23 4.00
CA ILE A 398 13.94 -8.00 5.07
C ILE A 398 13.31 -9.27 4.49
N LEU A 399 12.60 -9.18 3.36
CA LEU A 399 12.01 -10.34 2.69
C LEU A 399 13.10 -11.34 2.26
N VAL A 400 14.16 -10.87 1.62
CA VAL A 400 15.25 -11.72 1.12
C VAL A 400 15.89 -12.50 2.26
N ARG A 401 16.27 -11.84 3.36
CA ARG A 401 16.83 -12.51 4.53
C ARG A 401 15.88 -13.56 5.09
N PHE A 402 14.59 -13.25 5.14
CA PHE A 402 13.59 -14.21 5.61
C PHE A 402 13.49 -15.44 4.69
N LEU A 403 13.59 -15.25 3.37
CA LEU A 403 13.64 -16.35 2.40
C LEU A 403 14.91 -17.20 2.55
N GLU A 404 16.05 -16.55 2.74
CA GLU A 404 17.35 -17.23 2.98
C GLU A 404 17.33 -18.07 4.27
N GLU A 405 16.78 -17.53 5.37
CA GLU A 405 16.57 -18.25 6.62
C GLU A 405 15.73 -19.53 6.40
N LEU A 406 14.62 -19.41 5.67
CA LEU A 406 13.70 -20.52 5.41
C LEU A 406 14.27 -21.59 4.47
N THR A 407 15.12 -21.20 3.53
CA THR A 407 15.72 -22.11 2.54
C THR A 407 17.06 -22.71 3.00
N GLY A 408 17.61 -22.23 4.12
CA GLY A 408 18.94 -22.62 4.61
C GLY A 408 20.10 -22.09 3.76
N GLN A 409 19.89 -21.01 3.01
CA GLN A 409 20.87 -20.38 2.13
C GLN A 409 21.41 -19.05 2.69
N SER A 410 21.39 -18.89 4.02
CA SER A 410 21.90 -17.68 4.69
C SER A 410 23.38 -17.45 4.37
N ARG A 411 23.71 -16.24 3.95
CA ARG A 411 25.11 -15.79 3.80
C ARG A 411 25.72 -15.58 5.19
N PRO A 412 26.99 -15.97 5.44
CA PRO A 412 27.61 -15.85 6.76
C PRO A 412 27.85 -14.44 7.29
N ASP A 413 27.76 -13.38 6.45
CA ASP A 413 28.12 -12.03 6.83
C ASP A 413 27.04 -10.99 6.50
N ALA A 414 26.21 -10.71 7.48
CA ALA A 414 25.59 -9.40 7.63
C ALA A 414 25.30 -9.16 9.11
N VAL A 415 26.30 -8.61 9.80
CA VAL A 415 26.19 -8.10 11.17
C VAL A 415 24.93 -7.25 11.32
N GLN A 416 24.01 -7.72 12.16
CA GLN A 416 22.88 -6.90 12.62
C GLN A 416 23.47 -5.67 13.30
N PRO A 417 23.01 -4.44 12.99
CA PRO A 417 23.13 -3.37 13.95
C PRO A 417 22.26 -3.77 15.14
N SER A 418 22.91 -4.05 16.26
CA SER A 418 22.25 -4.41 17.51
C SER A 418 21.29 -3.29 17.93
N GLN A 419 20.08 -3.67 18.40
CA GLN A 419 19.08 -2.75 18.95
C GLN A 419 19.61 -1.89 20.13
N HIS A 420 20.85 -2.11 20.56
CA HIS A 420 21.53 -1.35 21.62
C HIS A 420 22.24 -0.08 21.13
N GLN A 421 22.55 0.05 19.85
CA GLN A 421 23.26 1.25 19.34
C GLN A 421 22.34 2.44 19.01
N LEU A 422 21.01 2.24 19.06
CA LEU A 422 20.02 3.32 18.87
C LEU A 422 19.66 4.06 20.16
N LYS A 423 20.19 3.65 21.35
CA LYS A 423 19.97 4.33 22.63
C LYS A 423 21.11 5.26 23.06
N GLU A 424 22.24 5.27 22.36
CA GLU A 424 23.40 6.12 22.72
C GLU A 424 23.58 7.35 21.80
N ALA A 425 22.65 7.60 20.86
CA ALA A 425 22.69 8.76 19.97
C ALA A 425 21.43 9.66 20.12
N SER A 426 20.82 9.69 21.31
CA SER A 426 19.76 10.64 21.67
C SER A 426 20.26 11.65 22.71
#